data_1c6482fe1de2448c578fff52bfc0f96a
#
_entry.id   1c6482fe1de2448c578fff52bfc0f96a
#
_cell.length_a   1.000
_cell.length_b   1.000
_cell.length_c   1.000
_cell.angle_alpha   90.00
_cell.angle_beta   90.00
_cell.angle_gamma   90.00
#
_symmetry.space_group_name_H-M   'P 1'
#
loop_
_entity.id
_entity.type
_entity.pdbx_description
1 polymer ?
#
loop_
_entity_poly.entity_id
_entity_poly.type
_entity_poly.pdbx_seq_one_letter_code
_entity_poly.pdbx_strand_id
1 'polypeptide(L)'
;LLIPSSISAQGYGQSVAVGEAEIFVGESLNESSPGYVFIYRKEANNVWSEAQRLEASNSTVGDHFGRALAYTGEHLLVGATTLETIYVFAKDENGLWEEQQAIKVSDTQEGDFVGRVSASDQNHVLMSSLANSEARGAVYVFERDEETNLWSESAKLMGSNTEPNDLFGFSLAIENGVALIGAPRQNNITGSVYTFTLDQNTGDWIEGTKLSGAGTSPNSGFGVAVALHDGRAIVGAATHEQGMGIAYTYDYEEESKEWNASSTLKAFDEGNPGTQFGAAIQINDGEVWLGAPGASDFQGRIYSISQNPVSGDWVEARKLSSSELISGDQFGGALAVKGNLGAVGIIGADYQLGTVAIYERTGNHWDEVTRVFNESESLVSITGGEVRCEGGSASEYTCNEVDMVSFLSVEDLGGTRGVQLNDVWGWTDPSSSREYALVGRYDGTSFVDVTDSSNPRYLGNLPMTTGARGNSWRDIKVYKNHAFIVADGSGPHGMQIFDLTRLREVGNEPLTFEVD
;
A
#
# COMPACT_ATOMS: atom_id res chain seq x y z
N LEU A 1 -13.90 18.49 22.04
CA LEU A 1 -13.68 17.28 21.23
C LEU A 1 -12.50 17.53 20.32
N LEU A 2 -11.32 17.04 20.71
CA LEU A 2 -10.20 16.90 19.79
C LEU A 2 -10.52 15.67 18.95
N ILE A 3 -11.01 15.90 17.74
CA ILE A 3 -11.01 14.86 16.70
C ILE A 3 -9.53 14.68 16.37
N PRO A 4 -8.92 13.49 16.52
CA PRO A 4 -7.62 13.27 15.93
C PRO A 4 -7.76 13.60 14.43
N SER A 5 -6.82 14.37 13.92
CA SER A 5 -6.69 14.65 12.50
C SER A 5 -6.92 13.35 11.74
N SER A 6 -7.67 13.42 10.66
CA SER A 6 -7.97 12.30 9.74
C SER A 6 -6.84 11.26 9.78
N ILE A 7 -7.19 9.98 10.03
CA ILE A 7 -6.24 8.88 9.80
C ILE A 7 -5.89 9.01 8.33
N SER A 8 -4.72 9.55 8.04
CA SER A 8 -4.17 9.57 6.69
C SER A 8 -3.83 8.13 6.30
N ALA A 9 -3.85 7.83 5.02
CA ALA A 9 -3.43 6.53 4.49
C ALA A 9 -2.09 6.15 5.12
N GLN A 10 -2.05 5.06 5.89
CA GLN A 10 -0.81 4.63 6.56
C GLN A 10 0.21 4.04 5.59
N GLY A 11 -0.26 3.64 4.39
CA GLY A 11 0.58 3.05 3.34
C GLY A 11 1.06 1.64 3.69
N TYR A 12 0.40 0.94 4.62
CA TYR A 12 0.72 -0.46 4.93
C TYR A 12 0.48 -1.34 3.70
N GLY A 13 1.47 -2.16 3.35
CA GLY A 13 1.44 -3.00 2.16
C GLY A 13 1.68 -2.26 0.84
N GLN A 14 2.04 -0.98 0.86
CA GLN A 14 2.43 -0.26 -0.35
C GLN A 14 3.79 -0.72 -0.88
N SER A 15 4.67 -1.17 -0.01
CA SER A 15 5.90 -1.87 -0.32
C SER A 15 5.87 -3.26 0.33
N VAL A 16 6.19 -4.28 -0.45
CA VAL A 16 6.28 -5.67 0.00
C VAL A 16 7.52 -6.33 -0.60
N ALA A 17 8.16 -7.20 0.17
CA ALA A 17 9.22 -8.06 -0.33
C ALA A 17 9.05 -9.47 0.25
N VAL A 18 9.51 -10.49 -0.49
CA VAL A 18 9.39 -11.89 -0.10
C VAL A 18 10.78 -12.49 0.01
N GLY A 19 11.07 -13.02 1.21
CA GLY A 19 12.23 -13.84 1.49
C GLY A 19 11.93 -15.34 1.31
N GLU A 20 12.84 -16.22 1.74
CA GLU A 20 12.62 -17.66 1.63
C GLU A 20 11.51 -18.18 2.55
N ALA A 21 11.37 -17.61 3.74
CA ALA A 21 10.38 -17.97 4.76
C ALA A 21 9.84 -16.73 5.50
N GLU A 22 9.97 -15.56 4.92
CA GLU A 22 9.60 -14.28 5.52
C GLU A 22 8.92 -13.39 4.50
N ILE A 23 8.03 -12.56 4.99
CA ILE A 23 7.40 -11.48 4.23
C ILE A 23 7.72 -10.18 4.95
N PHE A 24 8.19 -9.20 4.18
CA PHE A 24 8.48 -7.85 4.63
C PHE A 24 7.38 -6.92 4.11
N VAL A 25 6.81 -6.13 5.00
CA VAL A 25 5.73 -5.20 4.68
C VAL A 25 6.07 -3.81 5.20
N GLY A 26 6.12 -2.83 4.33
CA GLY A 26 6.36 -1.44 4.71
C GLY A 26 5.06 -0.72 5.05
N GLU A 27 5.13 0.14 6.07
CA GLU A 27 4.13 1.14 6.43
C GLU A 27 4.81 2.50 6.51
N SER A 28 4.83 3.22 5.43
CA SER A 28 5.67 4.42 5.27
C SER A 28 4.93 5.75 5.26
N LEU A 29 3.61 5.76 5.21
CA LEU A 29 2.81 6.98 5.10
C LEU A 29 2.02 7.32 6.38
N ASN A 30 2.30 6.66 7.48
CA ASN A 30 1.69 6.97 8.76
C ASN A 30 2.26 8.30 9.29
N GLU A 31 1.46 9.37 9.25
CA GLU A 31 1.86 10.71 9.70
C GLU A 31 2.13 10.82 11.21
N SER A 32 1.76 9.80 11.98
CA SER A 32 2.00 9.75 13.42
C SER A 32 3.18 8.85 13.82
N SER A 33 3.88 8.25 12.84
CA SER A 33 5.03 7.39 13.05
C SER A 33 6.18 7.72 12.10
N PRO A 34 7.40 7.22 12.38
CA PRO A 34 8.53 7.36 11.45
C PRO A 34 8.40 6.48 10.19
N GLY A 35 7.45 5.56 10.19
CA GLY A 35 7.35 4.45 9.28
C GLY A 35 7.97 3.18 9.88
N TYR A 36 7.48 2.03 9.45
CA TYR A 36 7.91 0.73 9.94
C TYR A 36 8.07 -0.29 8.82
N VAL A 37 8.87 -1.33 9.08
CA VAL A 37 8.86 -2.56 8.29
C VAL A 37 8.48 -3.71 9.20
N PHE A 38 7.36 -4.36 8.89
CA PHE A 38 6.88 -5.53 9.61
C PHE A 38 7.42 -6.79 8.95
N ILE A 39 7.90 -7.72 9.75
CA ILE A 39 8.42 -9.01 9.31
C ILE A 39 7.47 -10.10 9.79
N TYR A 40 6.90 -10.82 8.85
CA TYR A 40 6.03 -11.95 9.14
C TYR A 40 6.77 -13.26 8.89
N ARG A 41 6.59 -14.20 9.80
CA ARG A 41 7.09 -15.57 9.69
C ARG A 41 5.99 -16.57 9.92
N LYS A 42 6.12 -17.73 9.30
CA LYS A 42 5.20 -18.84 9.51
C LYS A 42 5.63 -19.63 10.74
N GLU A 43 4.78 -19.72 11.74
CA GLU A 43 5.01 -20.49 12.95
C GLU A 43 4.86 -22.00 12.71
N ALA A 44 5.30 -22.82 13.69
CA ALA A 44 5.21 -24.28 13.61
C ALA A 44 3.77 -24.82 13.47
N ASN A 45 2.76 -24.03 13.86
CA ASN A 45 1.33 -24.33 13.71
C ASN A 45 0.77 -23.93 12.34
N ASN A 46 1.60 -23.50 11.39
CA ASN A 46 1.25 -22.96 10.08
C ASN A 46 0.50 -21.61 10.09
N VAL A 47 0.54 -20.87 11.19
CA VAL A 47 -0.01 -19.51 11.28
C VAL A 47 1.10 -18.50 10.96
N TRP A 48 0.78 -17.51 10.14
CA TRP A 48 1.64 -16.36 9.90
C TRP A 48 1.43 -15.32 11.00
N SER A 49 2.52 -14.88 11.64
CA SER A 49 2.49 -13.88 12.70
C SER A 49 3.60 -12.85 12.52
N GLU A 50 3.41 -11.65 13.09
CA GLU A 50 4.46 -10.65 13.20
C GLU A 50 5.58 -11.20 14.07
N ALA A 51 6.75 -11.39 13.47
CA ALA A 51 7.94 -11.89 14.15
C ALA A 51 8.85 -10.77 14.65
N GLN A 52 8.85 -9.65 13.92
CA GLN A 52 9.68 -8.49 14.25
C GLN A 52 9.13 -7.24 13.53
N ARG A 53 9.39 -6.07 14.13
CA ARG A 53 9.16 -4.76 13.53
C ARG A 53 10.47 -3.99 13.50
N LEU A 54 10.80 -3.40 12.34
CA LEU A 54 12.00 -2.59 12.16
C LEU A 54 11.63 -1.11 12.06
N GLU A 55 12.48 -0.30 12.62
CA GLU A 55 12.54 1.15 12.43
C GLU A 55 14.00 1.59 12.29
N ALA A 56 14.26 2.77 11.77
CA ALA A 56 15.62 3.30 11.70
C ALA A 56 16.09 3.75 13.09
N SER A 57 17.37 3.56 13.39
CA SER A 57 17.97 3.90 14.70
C SER A 57 17.86 5.38 15.09
N ASN A 58 17.71 6.27 14.12
CA ASN A 58 17.55 7.71 14.29
C ASN A 58 16.21 8.23 13.75
N SER A 59 15.19 7.36 13.72
CA SER A 59 13.89 7.67 13.13
C SER A 59 13.14 8.76 13.90
N THR A 60 12.41 9.57 13.15
CA THR A 60 11.47 10.58 13.65
C THR A 60 10.16 10.51 12.86
N VAL A 61 9.09 11.01 13.43
CA VAL A 61 7.78 11.05 12.77
C VAL A 61 7.87 11.74 11.40
N GLY A 62 7.37 11.08 10.36
CA GLY A 62 7.36 11.60 8.98
C GLY A 62 8.60 11.27 8.15
N ASP A 63 9.49 10.39 8.62
CA ASP A 63 10.69 9.98 7.87
C ASP A 63 10.38 9.05 6.70
N HIS A 64 9.18 8.47 6.67
CA HIS A 64 8.72 7.55 5.65
C HIS A 64 9.63 6.30 5.49
N PHE A 65 10.17 5.79 6.60
CA PHE A 65 10.91 4.52 6.61
C PHE A 65 10.02 3.37 6.13
N GLY A 66 10.56 2.45 5.35
CA GLY A 66 9.80 1.35 4.76
C GLY A 66 9.15 1.68 3.41
N ARG A 67 9.48 2.83 2.78
CA ARG A 67 8.91 3.23 1.49
C ARG A 67 9.31 2.31 0.34
N ALA A 68 10.54 1.84 0.33
CA ALA A 68 11.06 0.84 -0.59
C ALA A 68 11.77 -0.26 0.19
N LEU A 69 11.64 -1.50 -0.27
CA LEU A 69 12.21 -2.70 0.32
C LEU A 69 12.97 -3.48 -0.76
N ALA A 70 14.27 -3.70 -0.56
CA ALA A 70 15.11 -4.51 -1.44
C ALA A 70 15.72 -5.67 -0.63
N TYR A 71 15.31 -6.89 -0.94
CA TYR A 71 15.82 -8.08 -0.27
C TYR A 71 16.76 -8.85 -1.19
N THR A 72 18.03 -8.98 -0.79
CA THR A 72 19.10 -9.61 -1.59
C THR A 72 19.34 -11.09 -1.26
N GLY A 73 18.60 -11.63 -0.30
CA GLY A 73 18.82 -12.98 0.25
C GLY A 73 19.49 -12.96 1.63
N GLU A 74 20.45 -12.07 1.87
CA GLU A 74 21.17 -11.91 3.12
C GLU A 74 20.87 -10.58 3.81
N HIS A 75 20.64 -9.51 3.03
CA HIS A 75 20.38 -8.15 3.52
C HIS A 75 19.00 -7.67 3.09
N LEU A 76 18.42 -6.82 3.92
CA LEU A 76 17.24 -6.01 3.60
C LEU A 76 17.66 -4.54 3.59
N LEU A 77 17.57 -3.89 2.43
CA LEU A 77 17.80 -2.46 2.29
C LEU A 77 16.45 -1.74 2.29
N VAL A 78 16.34 -0.74 3.15
CA VAL A 78 15.09 -0.02 3.41
C VAL A 78 15.27 1.47 3.12
N GLY A 79 14.41 2.02 2.29
CA GLY A 79 14.39 3.46 2.00
C GLY A 79 13.61 4.25 3.05
N ALA A 80 14.18 5.39 3.50
CA ALA A 80 13.52 6.41 4.30
C ALA A 80 13.57 7.73 3.52
N THR A 81 12.49 8.02 2.79
CA THR A 81 12.52 9.00 1.70
C THR A 81 12.77 10.44 2.16
N THR A 82 12.30 10.83 3.33
CA THR A 82 12.49 12.18 3.87
C THR A 82 13.91 12.38 4.41
N LEU A 83 14.54 11.30 4.88
CA LEU A 83 15.92 11.34 5.40
C LEU A 83 16.98 11.23 4.29
N GLU A 84 16.58 10.92 3.04
CA GLU A 84 17.51 10.67 1.94
C GLU A 84 18.55 9.60 2.28
N THR A 85 18.12 8.58 3.03
CA THR A 85 18.98 7.58 3.65
C THR A 85 18.45 6.18 3.36
N ILE A 86 19.37 5.27 3.09
CA ILE A 86 19.09 3.84 2.92
C ILE A 86 19.67 3.10 4.13
N TYR A 87 18.83 2.36 4.81
CA TYR A 87 19.21 1.55 5.97
C TYR A 87 19.39 0.10 5.55
N VAL A 88 20.47 -0.50 6.00
CA VAL A 88 20.83 -1.88 5.71
C VAL A 88 20.65 -2.71 6.96
N PHE A 89 19.86 -3.77 6.85
CA PHE A 89 19.63 -4.74 7.92
C PHE A 89 20.18 -6.09 7.51
N ALA A 90 20.74 -6.81 8.47
CA ALA A 90 21.15 -8.21 8.35
C ALA A 90 20.72 -8.98 9.58
N LYS A 91 20.64 -10.32 9.48
CA LYS A 91 20.29 -11.16 10.62
C LYS A 91 21.47 -11.34 11.56
N ASP A 92 21.20 -11.24 12.86
CA ASP A 92 22.11 -11.66 13.92
C ASP A 92 22.18 -13.20 14.03
N GLU A 93 22.95 -13.69 15.02
CA GLU A 93 23.11 -15.13 15.31
C GLU A 93 21.80 -15.81 15.78
N ASN A 94 20.81 -15.04 16.24
CA ASN A 94 19.50 -15.53 16.69
C ASN A 94 18.44 -15.46 15.56
N GLY A 95 18.82 -14.95 14.38
CA GLY A 95 17.93 -14.76 13.25
C GLY A 95 17.03 -13.51 13.33
N LEU A 96 17.38 -12.55 14.21
CA LEU A 96 16.73 -11.25 14.29
C LEU A 96 17.42 -10.26 13.34
N TRP A 97 16.63 -9.43 12.69
CA TRP A 97 17.13 -8.39 11.82
C TRP A 97 17.62 -7.19 12.63
N GLU A 98 18.87 -6.80 12.41
CA GLU A 98 19.52 -5.66 13.07
C GLU A 98 20.07 -4.69 12.03
N GLU A 99 19.97 -3.38 12.32
CA GLU A 99 20.57 -2.34 11.48
C GLU A 99 22.09 -2.45 11.51
N GLN A 100 22.69 -2.55 10.34
CA GLN A 100 24.15 -2.64 10.15
C GLN A 100 24.73 -1.32 9.65
N GLN A 101 24.00 -0.62 8.79
CA GLN A 101 24.45 0.62 8.16
C GLN A 101 23.28 1.58 7.92
N ALA A 102 23.59 2.89 7.95
CA ALA A 102 22.78 3.96 7.40
C ALA A 102 23.62 4.68 6.34
N ILE A 103 23.19 4.61 5.08
CA ILE A 103 23.92 5.16 3.93
C ILE A 103 23.18 6.40 3.46
N LYS A 104 23.80 7.57 3.68
CA LYS A 104 23.29 8.83 3.11
C LYS A 104 23.79 8.96 1.69
N VAL A 105 22.90 9.23 0.76
CA VAL A 105 23.21 9.36 -0.66
C VAL A 105 24.01 10.64 -0.93
N SER A 106 25.00 10.57 -1.84
CA SER A 106 26.11 11.51 -1.93
C SER A 106 25.75 12.92 -2.39
N ASP A 107 24.76 13.09 -3.30
CA ASP A 107 24.47 14.36 -3.98
C ASP A 107 22.98 14.76 -3.94
N THR A 108 22.27 14.30 -2.91
CA THR A 108 20.87 14.62 -2.73
C THR A 108 20.64 15.98 -2.09
N GLN A 109 19.51 16.58 -2.42
CA GLN A 109 18.96 17.76 -1.78
C GLN A 109 17.68 17.41 -1.03
N GLU A 110 17.36 18.16 0.00
CA GLU A 110 16.11 17.99 0.73
C GLU A 110 14.91 18.01 -0.24
N GLY A 111 14.11 16.95 -0.20
CA GLY A 111 12.96 16.77 -1.09
C GLY A 111 13.21 15.97 -2.36
N ASP A 112 14.41 15.43 -2.57
CA ASP A 112 14.70 14.51 -3.69
C ASP A 112 14.02 13.13 -3.50
N PHE A 113 13.67 12.76 -2.26
CA PHE A 113 12.94 11.55 -1.89
C PHE A 113 13.60 10.25 -2.39
N VAL A 114 14.85 10.01 -2.01
CA VAL A 114 15.57 8.77 -2.31
C VAL A 114 14.94 7.58 -1.58
N GLY A 115 14.94 6.42 -2.23
CA GLY A 115 14.40 5.19 -1.62
C GLY A 115 12.88 5.07 -1.76
N ARG A 116 12.31 5.58 -2.85
CA ARG A 116 10.88 5.46 -3.14
C ARG A 116 10.52 4.16 -3.85
N VAL A 117 11.37 3.69 -4.75
CA VAL A 117 11.25 2.42 -5.47
C VAL A 117 12.60 1.72 -5.40
N SER A 118 12.58 0.42 -5.29
CA SER A 118 13.78 -0.41 -5.24
C SER A 118 13.69 -1.61 -6.17
N ALA A 119 14.85 -2.10 -6.59
CA ALA A 119 15.04 -3.41 -7.18
C ALA A 119 16.39 -3.96 -6.73
N SER A 120 16.55 -5.26 -6.65
CA SER A 120 17.79 -5.89 -6.21
C SER A 120 18.09 -7.18 -6.95
N ASP A 121 19.36 -7.45 -7.15
CA ASP A 121 19.92 -8.78 -7.33
C ASP A 121 20.80 -9.14 -6.10
N GLN A 122 21.67 -10.11 -6.21
CA GLN A 122 22.48 -10.54 -5.06
C GLN A 122 23.50 -9.49 -4.60
N ASN A 123 24.08 -8.74 -5.54
CA ASN A 123 25.20 -7.84 -5.27
C ASN A 123 24.89 -6.37 -5.49
N HIS A 124 23.76 -6.05 -6.12
CA HIS A 124 23.38 -4.67 -6.42
C HIS A 124 21.97 -4.37 -5.94
N VAL A 125 21.79 -3.15 -5.49
CA VAL A 125 20.47 -2.59 -5.17
C VAL A 125 20.32 -1.25 -5.89
N LEU A 126 19.23 -1.10 -6.61
CA LEU A 126 18.80 0.15 -7.21
C LEU A 126 17.80 0.84 -6.29
N MET A 127 17.98 2.14 -6.06
CA MET A 127 17.05 2.98 -5.32
C MET A 127 16.75 4.25 -6.10
N SER A 128 15.47 4.54 -6.31
CA SER A 128 15.05 5.72 -7.06
C SER A 128 14.96 6.98 -6.21
N SER A 129 15.17 8.12 -6.89
CA SER A 129 14.92 9.48 -6.41
C SER A 129 14.07 10.19 -7.45
N LEU A 130 12.74 10.12 -7.30
CA LEU A 130 11.82 10.59 -8.34
C LEU A 130 11.71 12.11 -8.42
N ALA A 131 11.94 12.83 -7.33
CA ALA A 131 11.86 14.28 -7.31
C ALA A 131 13.18 14.97 -7.71
N ASN A 132 14.28 14.21 -7.85
CA ASN A 132 15.58 14.74 -8.23
C ASN A 132 15.51 15.59 -9.52
N SER A 133 16.15 16.74 -9.52
CA SER A 133 16.28 17.62 -10.67
C SER A 133 14.93 17.98 -11.33
N GLU A 134 13.99 18.54 -10.58
CA GLU A 134 12.65 18.92 -11.05
C GLU A 134 11.83 17.70 -11.53
N ALA A 135 11.94 16.59 -10.80
CA ALA A 135 11.28 15.32 -11.11
C ALA A 135 11.68 14.72 -12.48
N ARG A 136 12.87 15.00 -12.98
CA ARG A 136 13.51 14.19 -14.02
C ARG A 136 13.67 12.76 -13.55
N GLY A 137 14.05 12.63 -12.27
CA GLY A 137 14.35 11.40 -11.61
C GLY A 137 15.82 10.97 -11.77
N ALA A 138 16.28 10.21 -10.80
CA ALA A 138 17.59 9.56 -10.80
C ALA A 138 17.48 8.19 -10.13
N VAL A 139 18.45 7.32 -10.37
CA VAL A 139 18.55 6.01 -9.71
C VAL A 139 19.96 5.86 -9.18
N TYR A 140 20.08 5.57 -7.90
CA TYR A 140 21.34 5.28 -7.23
C TYR A 140 21.55 3.78 -7.17
N VAL A 141 22.76 3.36 -7.48
CA VAL A 141 23.20 1.97 -7.42
C VAL A 141 24.03 1.78 -6.15
N PHE A 142 23.66 0.79 -5.37
CA PHE A 142 24.44 0.35 -4.21
C PHE A 142 25.01 -1.02 -4.51
N GLU A 143 26.27 -1.20 -4.17
CA GLU A 143 27.01 -2.42 -4.37
C GLU A 143 27.58 -2.93 -3.04
N ARG A 144 27.58 -4.24 -2.86
CA ARG A 144 28.13 -4.88 -1.69
C ARG A 144 29.59 -5.25 -1.93
N ASP A 145 30.46 -4.79 -1.05
CA ASP A 145 31.84 -5.26 -0.97
C ASP A 145 31.88 -6.65 -0.32
N GLU A 146 32.33 -7.66 -1.06
CA GLU A 146 32.32 -9.06 -0.61
C GLU A 146 33.33 -9.35 0.53
N GLU A 147 34.39 -8.52 0.68
CA GLU A 147 35.40 -8.72 1.75
C GLU A 147 34.93 -8.13 3.07
N THR A 148 34.34 -6.94 3.03
CA THR A 148 33.88 -6.22 4.23
C THR A 148 32.42 -6.46 4.56
N ASN A 149 31.64 -6.99 3.62
CA ASN A 149 30.18 -7.17 3.68
C ASN A 149 29.41 -5.85 3.86
N LEU A 150 30.02 -4.73 3.50
CA LEU A 150 29.43 -3.40 3.58
C LEU A 150 28.85 -2.97 2.22
N TRP A 151 27.77 -2.23 2.27
CA TRP A 151 27.13 -1.62 1.12
C TRP A 151 27.63 -0.18 0.93
N SER A 152 27.85 0.23 -0.31
CA SER A 152 28.19 1.61 -0.65
C SER A 152 27.53 2.03 -1.96
N GLU A 153 27.29 3.34 -2.12
CA GLU A 153 26.88 3.91 -3.41
C GLU A 153 28.01 3.74 -4.42
N SER A 154 27.72 3.04 -5.54
CA SER A 154 28.70 2.79 -6.60
C SER A 154 28.43 3.63 -7.84
N ALA A 155 27.19 4.01 -8.13
CA ALA A 155 26.84 4.81 -9.30
C ALA A 155 25.54 5.60 -9.11
N LYS A 156 25.40 6.66 -9.91
CA LYS A 156 24.14 7.38 -10.15
C LYS A 156 23.78 7.26 -11.63
N LEU A 157 22.60 6.74 -11.92
CA LEU A 157 22.08 6.58 -13.28
C LEU A 157 21.06 7.67 -13.57
N MET A 158 21.17 8.26 -14.75
CA MET A 158 20.22 9.20 -15.32
C MET A 158 20.03 8.87 -16.79
N GLY A 159 18.81 8.97 -17.29
CA GLY A 159 18.55 8.76 -18.72
C GLY A 159 19.13 9.92 -19.54
N SER A 160 19.83 9.60 -20.64
CA SER A 160 20.56 10.57 -21.48
C SER A 160 19.69 11.71 -22.04
N ASN A 161 18.38 11.52 -22.13
CA ASN A 161 17.43 12.49 -22.68
C ASN A 161 16.16 12.63 -21.83
N THR A 162 16.25 12.44 -20.52
CA THR A 162 15.16 12.75 -19.60
C THR A 162 14.98 14.26 -19.43
N GLU A 163 13.73 14.69 -19.31
CA GLU A 163 13.33 16.08 -19.10
C GLU A 163 12.60 16.23 -17.74
N PRO A 164 12.38 17.45 -17.24
CA PRO A 164 11.60 17.66 -16.03
C PRO A 164 10.23 16.97 -16.08
N ASN A 165 9.87 16.29 -14.98
CA ASN A 165 8.65 15.50 -14.80
C ASN A 165 8.56 14.18 -15.58
N ASP A 166 9.63 13.68 -16.19
CA ASP A 166 9.65 12.36 -16.85
C ASP A 166 9.57 11.19 -15.87
N LEU A 167 9.94 11.43 -14.59
CA LEU A 167 9.96 10.45 -13.52
C LEU A 167 10.82 9.21 -13.83
N PHE A 168 12.04 9.41 -14.32
CA PHE A 168 13.02 8.32 -14.45
C PHE A 168 13.26 7.65 -13.08
N GLY A 169 13.18 6.33 -13.04
CA GLY A 169 13.21 5.57 -11.78
C GLY A 169 11.82 5.25 -11.18
N PHE A 170 10.73 5.51 -11.92
CA PHE A 170 9.38 5.20 -11.45
C PHE A 170 9.16 3.70 -11.23
N SER A 171 9.79 2.88 -12.02
CA SER A 171 9.84 1.42 -11.88
C SER A 171 11.26 0.94 -12.16
N LEU A 172 11.69 -0.10 -11.46
CA LEU A 172 13.05 -0.64 -11.49
C LEU A 172 13.03 -2.16 -11.58
N ALA A 173 13.93 -2.72 -12.36
CA ALA A 173 14.28 -4.14 -12.32
C ALA A 173 15.78 -4.29 -12.55
N ILE A 174 16.40 -5.27 -11.92
CA ILE A 174 17.82 -5.60 -12.10
C ILE A 174 18.03 -7.10 -12.01
N GLU A 175 18.84 -7.64 -12.88
CA GLU A 175 19.31 -9.03 -12.84
C GLU A 175 20.67 -9.14 -13.53
N ASN A 176 21.64 -9.74 -12.84
CA ASN A 176 22.97 -10.05 -13.39
C ASN A 176 23.68 -8.85 -14.07
N GLY A 177 23.61 -7.67 -13.48
CA GLY A 177 24.23 -6.45 -14.01
C GLY A 177 23.51 -5.84 -15.22
N VAL A 178 22.25 -6.23 -15.48
CA VAL A 178 21.36 -5.58 -16.43
C VAL A 178 20.25 -4.89 -15.65
N ALA A 179 20.02 -3.61 -15.91
CA ALA A 179 18.99 -2.82 -15.24
C ALA A 179 17.98 -2.24 -16.23
N LEU A 180 16.70 -2.27 -15.85
CA LEU A 180 15.61 -1.62 -16.57
C LEU A 180 15.03 -0.52 -15.67
N ILE A 181 14.88 0.67 -16.24
CA ILE A 181 14.44 1.85 -15.50
C ILE A 181 13.31 2.54 -16.26
N GLY A 182 12.12 2.55 -15.67
CA GLY A 182 10.94 3.18 -16.26
C GLY A 182 10.90 4.68 -16.07
N ALA A 183 10.46 5.39 -17.13
CA ALA A 183 10.17 6.81 -17.17
C ALA A 183 8.78 7.02 -17.81
N PRO A 184 7.66 6.70 -17.10
CA PRO A 184 6.34 6.57 -17.71
C PRO A 184 5.72 7.90 -18.15
N ARG A 185 6.24 9.03 -17.70
CA ARG A 185 5.74 10.35 -18.09
C ARG A 185 6.45 10.96 -19.30
N GLN A 186 7.54 10.34 -19.77
CA GLN A 186 8.26 10.83 -20.95
C GLN A 186 7.34 10.93 -22.17
N ASN A 187 7.59 11.93 -23.05
CA ASN A 187 6.86 12.14 -24.30
C ASN A 187 5.33 12.21 -24.13
N ASN A 188 4.83 13.13 -23.30
CA ASN A 188 3.40 13.31 -23.00
C ASN A 188 2.78 12.02 -22.40
N ILE A 189 3.45 11.41 -21.44
CA ILE A 189 2.97 10.18 -20.76
C ILE A 189 2.86 8.98 -21.73
N THR A 190 3.48 9.02 -22.89
CA THR A 190 3.65 7.82 -23.73
C THR A 190 4.51 6.81 -22.98
N GLY A 191 5.58 7.30 -22.36
CA GLY A 191 6.51 6.55 -21.53
C GLY A 191 7.68 5.93 -22.30
N SER A 192 8.72 5.58 -21.56
CA SER A 192 9.93 4.90 -22.04
C SER A 192 10.53 4.04 -20.95
N VAL A 193 11.31 3.02 -21.33
CA VAL A 193 12.16 2.26 -20.41
C VAL A 193 13.61 2.37 -20.89
N TYR A 194 14.47 2.80 -20.01
CA TYR A 194 15.92 2.84 -20.23
C TYR A 194 16.54 1.51 -19.82
N THR A 195 17.53 1.08 -20.56
CA THR A 195 18.31 -0.11 -20.23
C THR A 195 19.73 0.29 -19.87
N PHE A 196 20.30 -0.35 -18.87
CA PHE A 196 21.71 -0.17 -18.50
C PHE A 196 22.35 -1.53 -18.33
N THR A 197 23.62 -1.64 -18.70
CA THR A 197 24.41 -2.86 -18.50
C THR A 197 25.71 -2.50 -17.80
N LEU A 198 26.05 -3.26 -16.77
CA LEU A 198 27.33 -3.12 -16.06
C LEU A 198 28.48 -3.68 -16.91
N ASP A 199 29.46 -2.84 -17.23
CA ASP A 199 30.71 -3.31 -17.80
C ASP A 199 31.60 -3.90 -16.70
N GLN A 200 31.71 -5.21 -16.67
CA GLN A 200 32.48 -5.95 -15.66
C GLN A 200 33.99 -5.60 -15.64
N ASN A 201 34.51 -4.98 -16.68
CA ASN A 201 35.95 -4.62 -16.73
C ASN A 201 36.21 -3.24 -16.13
N THR A 202 35.29 -2.30 -16.28
CA THR A 202 35.43 -0.92 -15.79
C THR A 202 34.65 -0.61 -14.55
N GLY A 203 33.58 -1.38 -14.26
CA GLY A 203 32.60 -1.08 -13.21
C GLY A 203 31.57 -0.01 -13.61
N ASP A 204 31.59 0.46 -14.87
CA ASP A 204 30.70 1.50 -15.34
C ASP A 204 29.35 0.92 -15.79
N TRP A 205 28.27 1.63 -15.51
CA TRP A 205 26.95 1.34 -16.05
C TRP A 205 26.75 2.07 -17.39
N ILE A 206 26.54 1.30 -18.45
CA ILE A 206 26.43 1.81 -19.82
C ILE A 206 24.97 1.81 -20.25
N GLU A 207 24.44 2.98 -20.64
CA GLU A 207 23.08 3.09 -21.20
C GLU A 207 23.03 2.39 -22.57
N GLY A 208 22.06 1.48 -22.71
CA GLY A 208 21.77 0.75 -23.92
C GLY A 208 20.58 1.31 -24.70
N THR A 209 20.01 0.48 -25.58
CA THR A 209 18.84 0.85 -26.39
C THR A 209 17.60 1.00 -25.51
N LYS A 210 16.89 2.12 -25.63
CA LYS A 210 15.61 2.33 -24.94
C LYS A 210 14.51 1.44 -25.50
N LEU A 211 13.68 0.89 -24.58
CA LEU A 211 12.47 0.17 -24.96
C LEU A 211 11.30 1.14 -25.16
N SER A 212 10.47 0.81 -26.14
CA SER A 212 9.23 1.53 -26.44
C SER A 212 8.15 0.54 -26.84
N GLY A 213 6.91 0.76 -26.41
CA GLY A 213 5.78 -0.10 -26.74
C GLY A 213 5.25 0.17 -28.15
N ALA A 214 5.13 -0.87 -28.95
CA ALA A 214 4.48 -0.75 -30.26
C ALA A 214 2.99 -0.38 -30.09
N GLY A 215 2.58 0.72 -30.73
CA GLY A 215 1.20 1.21 -30.65
C GLY A 215 0.86 2.03 -29.39
N THR A 216 1.84 2.31 -28.52
CA THR A 216 1.64 3.29 -27.44
C THR A 216 1.37 4.68 -28.01
N SER A 217 0.54 5.43 -27.33
CA SER A 217 0.14 6.79 -27.66
C SER A 217 0.24 7.68 -26.42
N PRO A 218 0.06 8.98 -26.50
CA PRO A 218 -0.02 9.84 -25.32
C PRO A 218 -0.96 9.26 -24.26
N ASN A 219 -0.55 9.33 -23.00
CA ASN A 219 -1.23 8.75 -21.83
C ASN A 219 -1.24 7.21 -21.74
N SER A 220 -0.33 6.52 -22.43
CA SER A 220 -0.20 5.04 -22.27
C SER A 220 0.58 4.64 -21.01
N GLY A 221 1.50 5.48 -20.53
CA GLY A 221 2.28 5.22 -19.32
C GLY A 221 3.21 4.01 -19.45
N PHE A 222 3.81 3.78 -20.63
CA PHE A 222 4.77 2.69 -20.83
C PHE A 222 5.96 2.84 -19.87
N GLY A 223 6.30 1.76 -19.16
CA GLY A 223 7.32 1.80 -18.11
C GLY A 223 6.75 2.15 -16.72
N VAL A 224 5.43 2.10 -16.51
CA VAL A 224 4.85 2.24 -15.17
C VAL A 224 5.24 1.07 -14.25
N ALA A 225 5.47 -0.09 -14.81
CA ALA A 225 6.03 -1.26 -14.15
C ALA A 225 7.00 -1.97 -15.09
N VAL A 226 8.08 -2.50 -14.54
CA VAL A 226 9.06 -3.32 -15.26
C VAL A 226 9.41 -4.56 -14.44
N ALA A 227 9.64 -5.67 -15.09
CA ALA A 227 10.21 -6.88 -14.49
C ALA A 227 11.24 -7.48 -15.44
N LEU A 228 12.26 -8.12 -14.88
CA LEU A 228 13.36 -8.75 -15.60
C LEU A 228 13.65 -10.11 -14.99
N HIS A 229 13.73 -11.12 -15.82
CA HIS A 229 14.14 -12.45 -15.40
C HIS A 229 14.63 -13.26 -16.59
N ASP A 230 15.79 -13.89 -16.45
CA ASP A 230 16.42 -14.80 -17.42
C ASP A 230 16.44 -14.21 -18.85
N GLY A 231 16.96 -12.96 -18.96
CA GLY A 231 17.06 -12.25 -20.24
C GLY A 231 15.71 -11.81 -20.84
N ARG A 232 14.62 -11.90 -20.11
CA ARG A 232 13.30 -11.42 -20.53
C ARG A 232 12.83 -10.24 -19.73
N ALA A 233 12.47 -9.17 -20.42
CA ALA A 233 11.84 -7.99 -19.84
C ALA A 233 10.33 -8.00 -20.10
N ILE A 234 9.56 -7.58 -19.08
CA ILE A 234 8.13 -7.31 -19.23
C ILE A 234 7.88 -5.89 -18.75
N VAL A 235 7.20 -5.10 -19.58
CA VAL A 235 6.97 -3.68 -19.38
C VAL A 235 5.48 -3.36 -19.43
N GLY A 236 4.94 -2.79 -18.37
CA GLY A 236 3.56 -2.38 -18.27
C GLY A 236 3.29 -0.98 -18.84
N ALA A 237 2.09 -0.82 -19.40
CA ALA A 237 1.52 0.44 -19.84
C ALA A 237 0.06 0.50 -19.33
N ALA A 238 -0.11 0.69 -18.03
CA ALA A 238 -1.38 0.50 -17.33
C ALA A 238 -2.47 1.52 -17.71
N THR A 239 -2.09 2.68 -18.22
CA THR A 239 -3.05 3.72 -18.67
C THR A 239 -3.36 3.68 -20.16
N HIS A 240 -2.81 2.70 -20.89
CA HIS A 240 -3.08 2.48 -22.31
C HIS A 240 -4.59 2.24 -22.55
N GLU A 241 -5.12 2.75 -23.69
CA GLU A 241 -6.54 2.61 -24.09
C GLU A 241 -7.52 2.94 -22.94
N GLN A 242 -7.45 4.18 -22.41
CA GLN A 242 -8.31 4.65 -21.32
C GLN A 242 -8.15 3.86 -20.01
N GLY A 243 -6.94 3.32 -19.76
CA GLY A 243 -6.64 2.58 -18.55
C GLY A 243 -7.10 1.11 -18.60
N MET A 244 -7.40 0.55 -19.78
CA MET A 244 -7.51 -0.90 -19.90
C MET A 244 -6.18 -1.59 -19.57
N GLY A 245 -5.08 -0.99 -20.03
CA GLY A 245 -3.74 -1.46 -19.78
C GLY A 245 -3.28 -2.58 -20.73
N ILE A 246 -1.98 -2.67 -20.86
CA ILE A 246 -1.28 -3.69 -21.68
C ILE A 246 0.12 -3.90 -21.12
N ALA A 247 0.71 -5.06 -21.32
CA ALA A 247 2.12 -5.29 -21.07
C ALA A 247 2.83 -5.78 -22.33
N TYR A 248 4.10 -5.45 -22.47
CA TYR A 248 4.96 -5.79 -23.59
C TYR A 248 6.08 -6.69 -23.11
N THR A 249 6.45 -7.69 -23.91
CA THR A 249 7.57 -8.57 -23.62
C THR A 249 8.71 -8.32 -24.60
N TYR A 250 9.94 -8.38 -24.06
CA TYR A 250 11.18 -8.22 -24.81
C TYR A 250 12.13 -9.34 -24.42
N ASP A 251 12.85 -9.88 -25.40
CA ASP A 251 13.89 -10.86 -25.18
C ASP A 251 15.25 -10.23 -25.46
N TYR A 252 16.24 -10.44 -24.57
CA TYR A 252 17.60 -9.92 -24.69
C TYR A 252 18.43 -10.86 -25.56
N GLU A 253 19.13 -10.30 -26.53
CA GLU A 253 20.05 -11.02 -27.39
C GLU A 253 21.48 -10.78 -26.95
N GLU A 254 22.12 -11.76 -26.34
CA GLU A 254 23.47 -11.67 -25.78
C GLU A 254 24.54 -11.31 -26.82
N GLU A 255 24.42 -11.81 -28.07
CA GLU A 255 25.41 -11.57 -29.11
C GLU A 255 25.42 -10.13 -29.61
N SER A 256 24.24 -9.55 -29.82
CA SER A 256 24.07 -8.16 -30.28
C SER A 256 23.98 -7.16 -29.14
N LYS A 257 23.71 -7.63 -27.91
CA LYS A 257 23.37 -6.82 -26.73
C LYS A 257 22.14 -5.93 -26.95
N GLU A 258 21.19 -6.41 -27.74
CA GLU A 258 19.97 -5.69 -28.06
C GLU A 258 18.73 -6.37 -27.49
N TRP A 259 17.71 -5.57 -27.24
CA TRP A 259 16.38 -6.02 -26.80
C TRP A 259 15.44 -6.12 -28.00
N ASN A 260 14.85 -7.28 -28.21
CA ASN A 260 13.90 -7.54 -29.28
C ASN A 260 12.48 -7.66 -28.72
N ALA A 261 11.55 -6.82 -29.22
CA ALA A 261 10.13 -6.95 -28.86
C ALA A 261 9.59 -8.30 -29.33
N SER A 262 9.00 -9.07 -28.43
CA SER A 262 8.56 -10.44 -28.71
C SER A 262 7.04 -10.59 -28.71
N SER A 263 6.32 -10.00 -27.74
CA SER A 263 4.86 -10.18 -27.64
C SER A 263 4.17 -9.05 -26.89
N THR A 264 2.85 -9.11 -26.84
CA THR A 264 2.01 -8.25 -25.98
C THR A 264 1.06 -9.10 -25.15
N LEU A 265 0.84 -8.68 -23.91
CA LEU A 265 -0.06 -9.33 -22.96
C LEU A 265 -1.23 -8.39 -22.67
N LYS A 266 -2.44 -8.92 -22.70
CA LYS A 266 -3.68 -8.21 -22.37
C LYS A 266 -4.51 -9.04 -21.40
N ALA A 267 -5.39 -8.39 -20.66
CA ALA A 267 -6.39 -9.12 -19.88
C ALA A 267 -7.27 -9.97 -20.81
N PHE A 268 -7.40 -11.26 -20.54
CA PHE A 268 -8.10 -12.20 -21.41
C PHE A 268 -9.63 -12.11 -21.33
N ASP A 269 -10.16 -11.38 -20.35
CA ASP A 269 -11.59 -11.20 -20.11
C ASP A 269 -12.12 -9.81 -20.54
N GLU A 270 -11.53 -9.25 -21.60
CA GLU A 270 -11.88 -7.93 -22.13
C GLU A 270 -11.82 -6.85 -21.01
N GLY A 271 -10.61 -6.36 -20.73
CA GLY A 271 -10.40 -5.29 -19.77
C GLY A 271 -11.33 -4.10 -20.03
N ASN A 272 -12.05 -3.69 -19.01
CA ASN A 272 -12.83 -2.48 -19.07
C ASN A 272 -11.92 -1.24 -18.90
N PRO A 273 -12.33 -0.05 -19.38
CA PRO A 273 -11.63 1.18 -19.06
C PRO A 273 -11.39 1.31 -17.54
N GLY A 274 -10.17 1.68 -17.18
CA GLY A 274 -9.77 1.79 -15.77
C GLY A 274 -9.26 0.51 -15.09
N THR A 275 -9.23 -0.64 -15.78
CA THR A 275 -8.71 -1.91 -15.23
C THR A 275 -7.25 -1.83 -14.79
N GLN A 276 -6.42 -1.03 -15.49
CA GLN A 276 -5.01 -0.80 -15.19
C GLN A 276 -4.14 -2.08 -15.23
N PHE A 277 -4.41 -2.98 -16.19
CA PHE A 277 -3.62 -4.19 -16.39
C PHE A 277 -2.14 -3.85 -16.63
N GLY A 278 -1.24 -4.51 -15.90
CA GLY A 278 0.19 -4.25 -15.97
C GLY A 278 0.66 -3.07 -15.10
N ALA A 279 -0.14 -2.64 -14.12
CA ALA A 279 0.25 -1.60 -13.14
C ALA A 279 1.36 -2.07 -12.19
N ALA A 280 1.43 -3.37 -11.91
CA ALA A 280 2.51 -4.02 -11.18
C ALA A 280 2.86 -5.34 -11.89
N ILE A 281 4.12 -5.74 -11.88
CA ILE A 281 4.60 -6.93 -12.57
C ILE A 281 5.65 -7.63 -11.72
N GLN A 282 5.51 -8.96 -11.59
CA GLN A 282 6.53 -9.84 -11.00
C GLN A 282 6.69 -11.09 -11.84
N ILE A 283 7.91 -11.58 -11.96
CA ILE A 283 8.23 -12.85 -12.64
C ILE A 283 8.77 -13.83 -11.59
N ASN A 284 8.24 -15.06 -11.60
CA ASN A 284 8.65 -16.12 -10.69
C ASN A 284 8.66 -17.45 -11.45
N ASP A 285 9.84 -18.03 -11.69
CA ASP A 285 10.02 -19.31 -12.38
C ASP A 285 9.23 -19.45 -13.71
N GLY A 286 9.23 -18.38 -14.52
CA GLY A 286 8.52 -18.35 -15.81
C GLY A 286 7.01 -18.10 -15.72
N GLU A 287 6.45 -17.97 -14.52
CA GLU A 287 5.10 -17.45 -14.27
C GLU A 287 5.17 -15.94 -14.05
N VAL A 288 4.29 -15.20 -14.68
CA VAL A 288 4.22 -13.73 -14.60
C VAL A 288 2.94 -13.33 -13.87
N TRP A 289 3.07 -12.56 -12.81
CA TRP A 289 1.95 -11.92 -12.14
C TRP A 289 1.81 -10.48 -12.64
N LEU A 290 0.65 -10.15 -13.18
CA LEU A 290 0.31 -8.81 -13.66
C LEU A 290 -0.84 -8.26 -12.83
N GLY A 291 -0.57 -7.23 -12.09
CA GLY A 291 -1.55 -6.52 -11.28
C GLY A 291 -2.46 -5.64 -12.13
N ALA A 292 -3.72 -5.61 -11.76
CA ALA A 292 -4.77 -4.79 -12.35
C ALA A 292 -5.63 -4.17 -11.23
N PRO A 293 -5.09 -3.19 -10.48
CA PRO A 293 -5.75 -2.65 -9.27
C PRO A 293 -7.08 -1.93 -9.55
N GLY A 294 -7.32 -1.51 -10.79
CA GLY A 294 -8.59 -0.90 -11.20
C GLY A 294 -9.68 -1.90 -11.61
N ALA A 295 -9.37 -3.21 -11.66
CA ALA A 295 -10.34 -4.22 -12.06
C ALA A 295 -11.53 -4.31 -11.10
N SER A 296 -12.73 -4.64 -11.62
CA SER A 296 -13.95 -4.86 -10.82
C SER A 296 -14.28 -3.68 -9.89
N ASP A 297 -14.34 -2.47 -10.44
CA ASP A 297 -14.62 -1.24 -9.69
C ASP A 297 -13.57 -0.98 -8.59
N PHE A 298 -12.29 -1.08 -8.95
CA PHE A 298 -11.14 -0.91 -8.03
C PHE A 298 -11.07 -1.90 -6.87
N GLN A 299 -11.75 -3.04 -6.93
CA GLN A 299 -11.45 -4.16 -6.04
C GLN A 299 -10.03 -4.68 -6.29
N GLY A 300 -9.65 -4.72 -7.56
CA GLY A 300 -8.35 -5.19 -8.02
C GLY A 300 -8.32 -6.69 -8.35
N ARG A 301 -7.29 -7.06 -9.09
CA ARG A 301 -7.05 -8.45 -9.55
C ARG A 301 -5.61 -8.66 -9.95
N ILE A 302 -5.15 -9.90 -9.91
CA ILE A 302 -3.89 -10.34 -10.51
C ILE A 302 -4.20 -11.35 -11.61
N TYR A 303 -3.56 -11.18 -12.75
CA TYR A 303 -3.52 -12.15 -13.83
C TYR A 303 -2.19 -12.90 -13.78
N SER A 304 -2.25 -14.20 -13.53
CA SER A 304 -1.10 -15.08 -13.62
C SER A 304 -1.05 -15.65 -15.03
N ILE A 305 0.07 -15.42 -15.71
CA ILE A 305 0.28 -15.75 -17.12
C ILE A 305 1.57 -16.56 -17.22
N SER A 306 1.58 -17.58 -18.06
CA SER A 306 2.76 -18.37 -18.36
C SER A 306 2.84 -18.71 -19.85
N GLN A 307 4.02 -19.09 -20.34
CA GLN A 307 4.15 -19.59 -21.70
C GLN A 307 3.77 -21.06 -21.77
N ASN A 308 3.01 -21.40 -22.81
CA ASN A 308 2.78 -22.79 -23.16
C ASN A 308 4.13 -23.42 -23.63
N PRO A 309 4.62 -24.48 -22.98
CA PRO A 309 5.95 -25.03 -23.26
C PRO A 309 6.06 -25.68 -24.66
N VAL A 310 4.93 -25.89 -25.35
CA VAL A 310 4.92 -26.50 -26.68
C VAL A 310 4.79 -25.47 -27.79
N SER A 311 3.87 -24.50 -27.64
CA SER A 311 3.64 -23.47 -28.68
C SER A 311 4.44 -22.20 -28.46
N GLY A 312 4.92 -21.93 -27.22
CA GLY A 312 5.54 -20.67 -26.85
C GLY A 312 4.55 -19.52 -26.64
N ASP A 313 3.25 -19.76 -26.87
CA ASP A 313 2.24 -18.74 -26.70
C ASP A 313 2.02 -18.40 -25.22
N TRP A 314 1.75 -17.14 -24.94
CA TRP A 314 1.35 -16.69 -23.61
C TRP A 314 -0.11 -17.07 -23.34
N VAL A 315 -0.34 -17.74 -22.22
CA VAL A 315 -1.67 -18.18 -21.80
C VAL A 315 -1.94 -17.74 -20.37
N GLU A 316 -3.18 -17.34 -20.10
CA GLU A 316 -3.62 -17.10 -18.74
C GLU A 316 -3.67 -18.42 -17.98
N ALA A 317 -2.85 -18.54 -16.95
CA ALA A 317 -2.87 -19.68 -16.06
C ALA A 317 -4.03 -19.59 -15.08
N ARG A 318 -4.24 -18.37 -14.51
CA ARG A 318 -5.32 -18.11 -13.54
C ARG A 318 -5.51 -16.62 -13.27
N LYS A 319 -6.59 -16.33 -12.56
CA LYS A 319 -6.83 -15.03 -11.92
C LYS A 319 -6.77 -15.22 -10.42
N LEU A 320 -5.98 -14.38 -9.75
CA LEU A 320 -5.93 -14.32 -8.29
C LEU A 320 -6.75 -13.11 -7.82
N SER A 321 -7.50 -13.33 -6.78
CA SER A 321 -8.25 -12.31 -6.06
C SER A 321 -8.26 -12.67 -4.59
N SER A 322 -8.43 -11.72 -3.72
CA SER A 322 -8.55 -11.96 -2.30
C SER A 322 -10.03 -12.09 -1.91
N SER A 323 -10.32 -12.76 -0.80
CA SER A 323 -11.67 -12.82 -0.25
C SER A 323 -12.11 -11.45 0.26
N GLU A 324 -13.41 -11.18 0.25
CA GLU A 324 -14.02 -9.97 0.86
C GLU A 324 -13.51 -8.61 0.33
N LEU A 325 -12.98 -8.56 -0.89
CA LEU A 325 -12.60 -7.29 -1.52
C LEU A 325 -13.81 -6.40 -1.77
N ILE A 326 -13.67 -5.12 -1.42
CA ILE A 326 -14.68 -4.10 -1.71
C ILE A 326 -14.15 -3.08 -2.72
N SER A 327 -15.04 -2.25 -3.27
CA SER A 327 -14.67 -1.17 -4.19
C SER A 327 -13.66 -0.22 -3.53
N GLY A 328 -12.52 0.00 -4.20
CA GLY A 328 -11.46 0.87 -3.73
C GLY A 328 -10.28 0.15 -3.06
N ASP A 329 -10.33 -1.16 -2.82
CA ASP A 329 -9.27 -1.94 -2.17
C ASP A 329 -7.97 -2.01 -2.97
N GLN A 330 -8.05 -1.97 -4.31
CA GLN A 330 -6.89 -1.91 -5.22
C GLN A 330 -5.92 -3.10 -5.05
N PHE A 331 -6.45 -4.31 -4.85
CA PHE A 331 -5.66 -5.53 -4.79
C PHE A 331 -4.79 -5.69 -6.05
N GLY A 332 -3.52 -6.02 -5.86
CA GLY A 332 -2.57 -6.19 -6.96
C GLY A 332 -1.84 -4.89 -7.38
N GLY A 333 -1.95 -3.81 -6.59
CA GLY A 333 -1.15 -2.59 -6.78
C GLY A 333 0.31 -2.73 -6.32
N ALA A 334 0.57 -3.60 -5.36
CA ALA A 334 1.92 -3.97 -4.89
C ALA A 334 2.04 -5.50 -4.86
N LEU A 335 3.12 -6.02 -5.42
CA LEU A 335 3.35 -7.45 -5.62
C LEU A 335 4.78 -7.83 -5.23
N ALA A 336 4.93 -8.97 -4.57
CA ALA A 336 6.20 -9.66 -4.45
C ALA A 336 5.95 -11.17 -4.49
N VAL A 337 6.76 -11.90 -5.24
CA VAL A 337 6.67 -13.35 -5.34
C VAL A 337 8.05 -13.95 -5.48
N LYS A 338 8.32 -15.03 -4.73
CA LYS A 338 9.57 -15.79 -4.80
C LYS A 338 9.32 -17.26 -4.46
N GLY A 339 9.64 -18.15 -5.38
CA GLY A 339 9.45 -19.59 -5.20
C GLY A 339 7.97 -19.94 -4.97
N ASN A 340 7.65 -20.43 -3.79
CA ASN A 340 6.29 -20.84 -3.41
C ASN A 340 5.56 -19.84 -2.51
N LEU A 341 6.08 -18.63 -2.36
CA LEU A 341 5.54 -17.60 -1.48
C LEU A 341 5.25 -16.32 -2.25
N GLY A 342 4.09 -15.74 -2.02
CA GLY A 342 3.66 -14.48 -2.62
C GLY A 342 3.04 -13.54 -1.58
N ALA A 343 3.25 -12.25 -1.76
CA ALA A 343 2.65 -11.19 -0.96
C ALA A 343 2.01 -10.14 -1.88
N VAL A 344 0.78 -9.76 -1.58
CA VAL A 344 0.01 -8.82 -2.38
C VAL A 344 -0.56 -7.72 -1.48
N GLY A 345 -0.15 -6.50 -1.74
CA GLY A 345 -0.70 -5.33 -1.05
C GLY A 345 -2.14 -5.03 -1.47
N ILE A 346 -2.98 -4.73 -0.50
CA ILE A 346 -4.37 -4.29 -0.65
C ILE A 346 -4.45 -2.90 -0.02
N ILE A 347 -3.90 -1.91 -0.73
CA ILE A 347 -3.59 -0.59 -0.17
C ILE A 347 -4.82 0.26 0.19
N GLY A 348 -5.96 -0.03 -0.42
CA GLY A 348 -7.23 0.62 -0.12
C GLY A 348 -8.03 -0.05 0.98
N ALA A 349 -7.64 -1.26 1.41
CA ALA A 349 -8.36 -2.01 2.44
C ALA A 349 -8.43 -1.24 3.76
N ASP A 350 -9.49 -1.53 4.53
CA ASP A 350 -9.72 -0.93 5.84
C ASP A 350 -9.61 0.61 5.81
N TYR A 351 -10.26 1.22 4.82
CA TYR A 351 -10.29 2.68 4.63
C TYR A 351 -8.91 3.31 4.45
N GLN A 352 -8.06 2.67 3.64
CA GLN A 352 -6.69 3.08 3.30
C GLN A 352 -5.65 2.84 4.42
N LEU A 353 -5.97 2.10 5.45
CA LEU A 353 -4.95 1.59 6.36
C LEU A 353 -4.06 0.55 5.68
N GLY A 354 -4.65 -0.23 4.79
CA GLY A 354 -3.98 -1.27 4.02
C GLY A 354 -3.91 -2.63 4.73
N THR A 355 -3.84 -3.67 3.94
CA THR A 355 -3.57 -5.06 4.36
C THR A 355 -2.67 -5.75 3.34
N VAL A 356 -2.12 -6.89 3.68
CA VAL A 356 -1.33 -7.72 2.75
C VAL A 356 -1.89 -9.14 2.75
N ALA A 357 -2.28 -9.63 1.58
CA ALA A 357 -2.67 -11.02 1.39
C ALA A 357 -1.43 -11.87 1.13
N ILE A 358 -1.29 -12.97 1.86
CA ILE A 358 -0.21 -13.95 1.73
C ILE A 358 -0.70 -15.14 0.93
N TYR A 359 0.04 -15.49 -0.09
CA TYR A 359 -0.22 -16.62 -0.97
C TYR A 359 0.85 -17.69 -0.82
N GLU A 360 0.42 -18.95 -0.79
CA GLU A 360 1.33 -20.09 -0.87
C GLU A 360 1.00 -20.94 -2.10
N ARG A 361 2.05 -21.46 -2.74
CA ARG A 361 1.94 -22.30 -3.91
C ARG A 361 2.02 -23.77 -3.53
N THR A 362 0.99 -24.54 -3.92
CA THR A 362 0.98 -26.00 -3.81
C THR A 362 0.86 -26.60 -5.21
N GLY A 363 1.93 -27.22 -5.69
CA GLY A 363 2.00 -27.68 -7.08
C GLY A 363 1.90 -26.49 -8.05
N ASN A 364 0.83 -26.48 -8.86
CA ASN A 364 0.55 -25.37 -9.78
C ASN A 364 -0.54 -24.43 -9.26
N HIS A 365 -0.91 -24.48 -7.99
CA HIS A 365 -2.00 -23.70 -7.43
C HIS A 365 -1.49 -22.70 -6.39
N TRP A 366 -2.00 -21.46 -6.47
CA TRP A 366 -1.76 -20.44 -5.46
C TRP A 366 -3.01 -20.24 -4.62
N ASP A 367 -2.88 -20.42 -3.32
CA ASP A 367 -3.96 -20.22 -2.36
C ASP A 367 -3.63 -19.03 -1.46
N GLU A 368 -4.61 -18.16 -1.26
CA GLU A 368 -4.55 -17.17 -0.18
C GLU A 368 -4.64 -17.92 1.15
N VAL A 369 -3.59 -17.84 1.96
CA VAL A 369 -3.53 -18.57 3.23
C VAL A 369 -3.90 -17.69 4.41
N THR A 370 -3.67 -16.39 4.32
CA THR A 370 -4.05 -15.40 5.34
C THR A 370 -3.90 -13.98 4.82
N ARG A 371 -4.42 -13.03 5.60
CA ARG A 371 -4.09 -11.60 5.50
C ARG A 371 -3.40 -11.14 6.76
N VAL A 372 -2.45 -10.24 6.59
CA VAL A 372 -1.77 -9.57 7.68
C VAL A 372 -2.00 -8.07 7.58
N PHE A 373 -2.03 -7.44 8.73
CA PHE A 373 -2.21 -5.99 8.85
C PHE A 373 -1.49 -5.50 10.10
N ASN A 374 -1.24 -4.20 10.16
CA ASN A 374 -0.76 -3.59 11.38
C ASN A 374 -1.92 -3.58 12.39
N GLU A 375 -1.77 -4.32 13.49
CA GLU A 375 -2.58 -4.13 14.68
C GLU A 375 -2.12 -2.80 15.29
N SER A 376 -2.67 -1.67 14.79
CA SER A 376 -2.54 -0.41 15.51
C SER A 376 -3.09 -0.65 16.90
N GLU A 377 -2.38 -0.17 17.93
CA GLU A 377 -2.93 -0.17 19.29
C GLU A 377 -4.30 0.52 19.23
N SER A 378 -5.35 -0.28 19.29
CA SER A 378 -6.70 0.25 19.34
C SER A 378 -6.79 1.06 20.63
N LEU A 379 -7.18 2.31 20.50
CA LEU A 379 -7.39 3.17 21.67
C LEU A 379 -8.42 2.48 22.57
N VAL A 380 -8.07 2.22 23.80
CA VAL A 380 -8.97 1.56 24.77
C VAL A 380 -9.95 2.59 25.32
N SER A 381 -11.24 2.24 25.34
CA SER A 381 -12.25 3.13 25.93
C SER A 381 -11.98 3.40 27.42
N ILE A 382 -12.20 4.64 27.82
CA ILE A 382 -12.05 5.10 29.22
C ILE A 382 -13.45 5.44 29.75
N THR A 383 -13.91 4.68 30.72
CA THR A 383 -15.24 4.84 31.32
C THR A 383 -15.15 4.64 32.84
N GLY A 384 -16.23 4.92 33.55
CA GLY A 384 -16.34 4.65 34.99
C GLY A 384 -16.01 5.83 35.90
N GLY A 385 -15.69 7.00 35.35
CA GLY A 385 -15.46 8.20 36.13
C GLY A 385 -14.64 9.26 35.42
N GLU A 386 -14.65 10.46 36.00
CA GLU A 386 -13.89 11.61 35.50
C GLU A 386 -12.38 11.38 35.60
N VAL A 387 -11.66 11.63 34.51
CA VAL A 387 -10.19 11.70 34.46
C VAL A 387 -9.77 13.17 34.41
N ARG A 388 -9.10 13.64 35.45
CA ARG A 388 -8.69 15.04 35.56
C ARG A 388 -7.53 15.36 34.65
N CYS A 389 -7.55 16.59 34.13
CA CYS A 389 -6.44 17.18 33.41
C CYS A 389 -5.36 17.63 34.40
N GLU A 390 -4.38 16.80 34.68
CA GLU A 390 -3.28 17.09 35.58
C GLU A 390 -1.94 17.08 34.83
N GLY A 391 -1.14 18.13 35.01
CA GLY A 391 0.16 18.25 34.33
C GLY A 391 0.09 18.34 32.80
N GLY A 392 -1.07 18.67 32.24
CA GLY A 392 -1.29 18.76 30.80
C GLY A 392 -1.75 17.46 30.17
N SER A 393 -2.10 16.44 30.96
CA SER A 393 -2.60 15.15 30.49
C SER A 393 -3.83 14.67 31.24
N ALA A 394 -4.78 14.07 30.53
CA ALA A 394 -5.89 13.29 31.04
C ALA A 394 -5.76 11.86 30.50
N SER A 395 -5.27 10.92 31.32
CA SER A 395 -4.77 9.63 30.87
C SER A 395 -3.63 9.81 29.85
N GLU A 396 -3.69 9.14 28.72
CA GLU A 396 -2.73 9.24 27.60
C GLU A 396 -2.95 10.46 26.68
N TYR A 397 -4.04 11.21 26.89
CA TYR A 397 -4.40 12.34 26.03
C TYR A 397 -3.91 13.67 26.57
N THR A 398 -3.39 14.54 25.72
CA THR A 398 -3.05 15.91 26.08
C THR A 398 -4.31 16.71 26.38
N CYS A 399 -4.26 17.54 27.40
CA CYS A 399 -5.39 18.38 27.80
C CYS A 399 -4.91 19.76 28.23
N ASN A 400 -5.83 20.74 28.24
CA ASN A 400 -5.60 22.07 28.74
C ASN A 400 -6.83 22.53 29.53
N GLU A 401 -6.77 22.39 30.87
CA GLU A 401 -7.82 22.77 31.80
C GLU A 401 -9.21 22.18 31.53
N VAL A 402 -9.27 21.01 30.85
CA VAL A 402 -10.53 20.29 30.56
C VAL A 402 -10.39 18.83 30.99
N ASP A 403 -11.24 18.41 31.90
CA ASP A 403 -11.32 17.03 32.36
C ASP A 403 -12.06 16.17 31.36
N MET A 404 -11.69 14.89 31.26
CA MET A 404 -12.36 13.91 30.42
C MET A 404 -13.33 13.09 31.28
N VAL A 405 -14.60 13.03 30.90
CA VAL A 405 -15.61 12.26 31.62
C VAL A 405 -15.62 10.81 31.14
N SER A 406 -15.52 10.61 29.84
CA SER A 406 -15.39 9.29 29.22
C SER A 406 -14.82 9.42 27.80
N PHE A 407 -14.26 8.34 27.30
CA PHE A 407 -13.83 8.14 25.93
C PHE A 407 -14.30 6.79 25.43
N LEU A 408 -14.89 6.73 24.22
CA LEU A 408 -15.22 5.50 23.56
C LEU A 408 -14.35 5.33 22.32
N SER A 409 -13.75 4.14 22.19
CA SER A 409 -13.02 3.75 20.99
C SER A 409 -13.96 3.62 19.78
N VAL A 410 -13.41 3.64 18.58
CA VAL A 410 -14.20 3.39 17.34
C VAL A 410 -14.82 2.00 17.36
N GLU A 411 -14.11 1.01 17.90
CA GLU A 411 -14.62 -0.36 18.05
C GLU A 411 -15.80 -0.45 18.99
N ASP A 412 -15.72 0.21 20.15
CA ASP A 412 -16.84 0.25 21.12
C ASP A 412 -18.03 1.08 20.61
N LEU A 413 -17.83 1.87 19.56
CA LEU A 413 -18.88 2.52 18.78
C LEU A 413 -19.39 1.65 17.61
N GLY A 414 -18.98 0.39 17.55
CA GLY A 414 -19.37 -0.56 16.51
C GLY A 414 -18.71 -0.32 15.14
N GLY A 415 -17.63 0.44 15.10
CA GLY A 415 -16.79 0.58 13.91
C GLY A 415 -15.79 -0.56 13.77
N THR A 416 -15.30 -0.78 12.57
CA THR A 416 -14.21 -1.72 12.28
C THR A 416 -12.90 -0.96 12.09
N ARG A 417 -11.81 -1.67 11.91
CA ARG A 417 -10.48 -1.09 11.66
C ARG A 417 -10.55 -0.04 10.54
N GLY A 418 -9.95 1.13 10.77
CA GLY A 418 -9.89 2.24 9.82
C GLY A 418 -11.14 3.12 9.71
N VAL A 419 -12.24 2.75 10.35
CA VAL A 419 -13.46 3.58 10.37
C VAL A 419 -13.16 4.91 11.04
N GLN A 420 -13.46 6.00 10.33
CA GLN A 420 -13.34 7.37 10.84
C GLN A 420 -14.68 7.88 11.35
N LEU A 421 -14.61 8.72 12.37
CA LEU A 421 -15.75 9.47 12.89
C LEU A 421 -15.72 10.89 12.32
N ASN A 422 -16.91 11.49 12.14
CA ASN A 422 -16.97 12.83 11.57
C ASN A 422 -17.89 13.74 12.40
N ASP A 423 -19.20 13.60 12.29
CA ASP A 423 -20.17 14.47 12.92
C ASP A 423 -20.74 13.85 14.19
N VAL A 424 -21.19 14.67 15.12
CA VAL A 424 -21.94 14.23 16.30
C VAL A 424 -23.13 15.15 16.54
N TRP A 425 -24.28 14.55 16.81
CA TRP A 425 -25.48 15.27 17.22
C TRP A 425 -26.11 14.67 18.47
N GLY A 426 -26.81 15.48 19.25
CA GLY A 426 -27.49 15.06 20.46
C GLY A 426 -29.01 14.95 20.28
N TRP A 427 -29.64 14.02 21.00
CA TRP A 427 -31.07 13.95 21.16
C TRP A 427 -31.43 13.66 22.63
N THR A 428 -32.24 14.51 23.22
CA THR A 428 -32.86 14.25 24.53
C THR A 428 -34.26 13.73 24.31
N ASP A 429 -34.52 12.54 24.77
CA ASP A 429 -35.86 11.93 24.67
C ASP A 429 -36.88 12.69 25.54
N PRO A 430 -37.91 13.31 24.95
CA PRO A 430 -38.87 14.11 25.69
C PRO A 430 -39.72 13.32 26.65
N SER A 431 -39.76 11.99 26.52
CA SER A 431 -40.61 11.12 27.38
C SER A 431 -39.84 10.57 28.58
N SER A 432 -38.58 10.29 28.46
CA SER A 432 -37.75 9.67 29.52
C SER A 432 -36.65 10.59 30.07
N SER A 433 -36.38 11.71 29.41
CA SER A 433 -35.27 12.60 29.70
C SER A 433 -33.88 11.93 29.53
N ARG A 434 -33.82 10.78 28.83
CA ARG A 434 -32.54 10.17 28.45
C ARG A 434 -31.87 10.96 27.38
N GLU A 435 -30.55 10.94 27.42
CA GLU A 435 -29.68 11.66 26.47
C GLU A 435 -28.95 10.68 25.57
N TYR A 436 -28.91 10.99 24.27
CA TYR A 436 -28.30 10.14 23.27
C TYR A 436 -27.36 10.96 22.39
N ALA A 437 -26.20 10.38 22.07
CA ALA A 437 -25.31 10.86 21.05
C ALA A 437 -25.50 10.03 19.77
N LEU A 438 -25.60 10.75 18.64
CA LEU A 438 -25.64 10.20 17.30
C LEU A 438 -24.28 10.50 16.66
N VAL A 439 -23.50 9.48 16.40
CA VAL A 439 -22.11 9.63 15.92
C VAL A 439 -22.02 9.21 14.45
N GLY A 440 -21.73 10.15 13.58
CA GLY A 440 -21.48 9.90 12.17
C GLY A 440 -20.18 9.13 11.99
N ARG A 441 -20.23 8.00 11.30
CA ARG A 441 -19.09 7.17 10.93
C ARG A 441 -18.95 7.14 9.41
N TYR A 442 -17.78 6.78 8.94
CA TYR A 442 -17.51 6.57 7.52
C TYR A 442 -18.51 5.60 6.86
N ASP A 443 -18.92 4.56 7.59
CA ASP A 443 -19.73 3.43 7.13
C ASP A 443 -21.19 3.43 7.65
N GLY A 444 -21.58 4.43 8.44
CA GLY A 444 -22.92 4.48 9.03
C GLY A 444 -23.06 5.53 10.13
N THR A 445 -24.00 5.32 11.03
CA THR A 445 -24.25 6.17 12.19
C THR A 445 -24.41 5.32 13.44
N SER A 446 -23.63 5.58 14.48
CA SER A 446 -23.75 4.93 15.78
C SER A 446 -24.68 5.70 16.71
N PHE A 447 -25.43 4.98 17.53
CA PHE A 447 -26.29 5.53 18.57
C PHE A 447 -25.75 5.13 19.94
N VAL A 448 -25.56 6.12 20.82
CA VAL A 448 -24.99 5.93 22.16
C VAL A 448 -25.90 6.56 23.19
N ASP A 449 -26.27 5.82 24.24
CA ASP A 449 -26.94 6.37 25.42
C ASP A 449 -25.85 7.02 26.30
N VAL A 450 -25.91 8.33 26.45
CA VAL A 450 -24.99 9.14 27.24
C VAL A 450 -25.65 9.74 28.49
N THR A 451 -26.79 9.19 28.89
CA THR A 451 -27.55 9.62 30.09
C THR A 451 -26.66 9.54 31.34
N ASP A 452 -25.86 8.50 31.48
CA ASP A 452 -24.72 8.44 32.37
C ASP A 452 -23.46 8.73 31.56
N SER A 453 -23.00 9.97 31.60
CA SER A 453 -21.84 10.42 30.84
C SER A 453 -20.53 9.74 31.24
N SER A 454 -20.45 9.14 32.43
CA SER A 454 -19.30 8.37 32.87
C SER A 454 -19.30 6.94 32.36
N ASN A 455 -20.47 6.41 31.97
CA ASN A 455 -20.65 5.05 31.48
C ASN A 455 -21.54 5.06 30.21
N PRO A 456 -21.09 5.70 29.12
CA PRO A 456 -21.84 5.73 27.87
C PRO A 456 -22.02 4.32 27.34
N ARG A 457 -23.20 4.04 26.76
CA ARG A 457 -23.55 2.71 26.25
C ARG A 457 -23.86 2.76 24.77
N TYR A 458 -23.11 2.02 23.97
CA TYR A 458 -23.41 1.80 22.57
C TYR A 458 -24.72 1.00 22.41
N LEU A 459 -25.65 1.52 21.60
CA LEU A 459 -26.96 0.94 21.38
C LEU A 459 -27.09 0.21 20.04
N GLY A 460 -26.24 0.54 19.10
CA GLY A 460 -26.28 -0.04 17.77
C GLY A 460 -26.00 0.99 16.66
N ASN A 461 -26.14 0.55 15.43
CA ASN A 461 -25.84 1.36 14.26
C ASN A 461 -26.93 1.33 13.20
N LEU A 462 -27.01 2.41 12.45
CA LEU A 462 -27.71 2.50 11.18
C LEU A 462 -26.66 2.45 10.05
N PRO A 463 -26.54 1.34 9.30
CA PRO A 463 -25.62 1.25 8.18
C PRO A 463 -25.92 2.29 7.09
N MET A 464 -24.92 2.61 6.27
CA MET A 464 -25.16 3.40 5.07
C MET A 464 -26.11 2.68 4.10
N THR A 465 -26.73 3.42 3.21
CA THR A 465 -27.63 2.86 2.18
C THR A 465 -26.88 1.85 1.31
N THR A 466 -27.52 0.72 1.01
CA THR A 466 -26.94 -0.33 0.16
C THR A 466 -26.50 0.24 -1.19
N GLY A 467 -25.25 -0.03 -1.58
CA GLY A 467 -24.62 0.46 -2.79
C GLY A 467 -24.04 1.88 -2.67
N ALA A 468 -24.20 2.54 -1.52
CA ALA A 468 -23.47 3.76 -1.23
C ALA A 468 -21.98 3.47 -0.96
N ARG A 469 -21.15 4.49 -1.12
CA ARG A 469 -19.73 4.44 -0.75
C ARG A 469 -19.54 5.06 0.62
N GLY A 470 -18.62 4.52 1.40
CA GLY A 470 -18.19 5.12 2.65
C GLY A 470 -17.65 6.53 2.41
N ASN A 471 -17.89 7.43 3.33
CA ASN A 471 -17.45 8.81 3.24
C ASN A 471 -17.34 9.46 4.62
N SER A 472 -16.31 10.26 4.83
CA SER A 472 -16.10 11.05 6.05
C SER A 472 -16.99 12.31 6.16
N TRP A 473 -17.73 12.64 5.12
CA TRP A 473 -18.63 13.81 5.09
C TRP A 473 -20.08 13.39 5.38
N ARG A 474 -20.35 13.00 6.62
CA ARG A 474 -21.68 12.61 7.07
C ARG A 474 -22.22 13.64 8.05
N ASP A 475 -23.34 14.26 7.68
CA ASP A 475 -24.03 15.25 8.48
C ASP A 475 -25.30 14.67 9.13
N ILE A 476 -25.50 14.99 10.41
CA ILE A 476 -26.65 14.53 11.20
C ILE A 476 -27.39 15.73 11.74
N LYS A 477 -28.70 15.76 11.58
CA LYS A 477 -29.57 16.74 12.24
C LYS A 477 -30.77 16.04 12.84
N VAL A 478 -31.22 16.55 13.97
CA VAL A 478 -32.40 16.03 14.67
C VAL A 478 -33.52 17.05 14.64
N TYR A 479 -34.71 16.60 14.26
CA TYR A 479 -35.92 17.38 14.37
C TYR A 479 -37.02 16.53 15.01
N LYS A 480 -37.56 17.01 16.15
CA LYS A 480 -38.44 16.21 17.00
C LYS A 480 -37.75 14.88 17.38
N ASN A 481 -38.39 13.77 17.06
CA ASN A 481 -37.89 12.43 17.39
C ASN A 481 -37.27 11.71 16.20
N HIS A 482 -36.85 12.44 15.18
CA HIS A 482 -36.24 11.85 13.97
C HIS A 482 -34.85 12.43 13.73
N ALA A 483 -33.93 11.55 13.39
CA ALA A 483 -32.64 11.90 12.82
C ALA A 483 -32.74 11.94 11.29
N PHE A 484 -32.11 12.97 10.70
CA PHE A 484 -31.96 13.15 9.26
C PHE A 484 -30.45 13.10 8.97
N ILE A 485 -30.05 12.12 8.18
CA ILE A 485 -28.64 11.79 7.96
C ILE A 485 -28.36 11.84 6.47
N VAL A 486 -27.38 12.64 6.07
CA VAL A 486 -26.88 12.74 4.69
C VAL A 486 -25.39 12.45 4.67
N ALA A 487 -24.85 12.10 3.47
CA ALA A 487 -23.42 11.94 3.27
C ALA A 487 -23.04 12.43 1.87
N ASP A 488 -22.19 13.45 1.82
CA ASP A 488 -21.73 14.04 0.57
C ASP A 488 -20.80 13.08 -0.19
N GLY A 489 -20.97 12.99 -1.51
CA GLY A 489 -20.11 12.16 -2.36
C GLY A 489 -20.28 10.64 -2.21
N SER A 490 -21.22 10.18 -1.39
CA SER A 490 -21.48 8.75 -1.14
C SER A 490 -22.27 8.02 -2.24
N GLY A 491 -22.46 8.64 -3.41
CA GLY A 491 -23.24 8.05 -4.51
C GLY A 491 -24.73 7.93 -4.18
N PRO A 492 -25.36 6.75 -4.28
CA PRO A 492 -26.81 6.59 -4.11
C PRO A 492 -27.27 6.58 -2.64
N HIS A 493 -26.62 7.34 -1.77
CA HIS A 493 -26.95 7.38 -0.34
C HIS A 493 -28.31 8.07 -0.08
N GLY A 494 -28.54 9.22 -0.67
CA GLY A 494 -29.72 10.05 -0.39
C GLY A 494 -29.73 10.61 1.03
N MET A 495 -30.91 10.71 1.63
CA MET A 495 -31.12 11.10 3.03
C MET A 495 -31.79 9.93 3.76
N GLN A 496 -31.12 9.44 4.80
CA GLN A 496 -31.71 8.47 5.71
C GLN A 496 -32.53 9.21 6.77
N ILE A 497 -33.71 8.68 7.10
CA ILE A 497 -34.56 9.14 8.19
C ILE A 497 -34.66 8.00 9.19
N PHE A 498 -34.54 8.32 10.48
CA PHE A 498 -34.58 7.32 11.55
C PHE A 498 -35.38 7.83 12.74
N ASP A 499 -36.41 7.06 13.15
CA ASP A 499 -37.20 7.35 14.36
C ASP A 499 -36.38 7.00 15.61
N LEU A 500 -35.92 8.03 16.30
CA LEU A 500 -35.11 7.91 17.52
C LEU A 500 -35.85 7.26 18.67
N THR A 501 -37.19 7.19 18.65
CA THR A 501 -37.95 6.52 19.70
C THR A 501 -37.68 5.02 19.76
N ARG A 502 -37.18 4.42 18.68
CA ARG A 502 -36.75 3.02 18.60
C ARG A 502 -35.59 2.71 19.55
N LEU A 503 -34.77 3.73 19.89
CA LEU A 503 -33.67 3.56 20.84
C LEU A 503 -34.11 3.22 22.27
N ARG A 504 -35.37 3.52 22.62
CA ARG A 504 -35.94 3.21 23.94
C ARG A 504 -36.06 1.70 24.20
N GLU A 505 -36.20 0.91 23.13
CA GLU A 505 -36.44 -0.52 23.18
C GLU A 505 -35.15 -1.36 23.11
N VAL A 506 -33.99 -0.72 22.99
CA VAL A 506 -32.70 -1.42 22.92
C VAL A 506 -32.36 -2.02 24.27
N GLY A 507 -32.26 -3.35 24.32
CA GLY A 507 -31.84 -4.12 25.48
C GLY A 507 -30.36 -4.02 25.78
N ASN A 508 -29.76 -5.08 26.27
CA ASN A 508 -28.31 -5.10 26.59
C ASN A 508 -27.43 -5.27 25.36
N GLU A 509 -27.95 -5.86 24.28
CA GLU A 509 -27.22 -6.13 23.05
C GLU A 509 -27.47 -5.00 22.04
N PRO A 510 -26.42 -4.50 21.37
CA PRO A 510 -26.52 -3.52 20.29
C PRO A 510 -27.33 -4.06 19.10
N LEU A 511 -28.03 -3.16 18.40
CA LEU A 511 -28.86 -3.52 17.24
C LEU A 511 -28.32 -2.92 15.95
N THR A 512 -28.50 -3.63 14.84
CA THR A 512 -28.39 -3.03 13.50
C THR A 512 -29.78 -2.58 13.08
N PHE A 513 -29.92 -1.29 12.81
CA PHE A 513 -31.18 -0.66 12.46
C PHE A 513 -31.37 -0.56 10.94
N GLU A 514 -32.62 -0.45 10.54
CA GLU A 514 -33.01 -0.10 9.18
C GLU A 514 -33.62 1.30 9.16
N VAL A 515 -33.56 1.98 8.01
CA VAL A 515 -34.21 3.27 7.78
C VAL A 515 -35.75 3.14 7.86
N ASP A 516 -36.44 4.22 8.21
CA ASP A 516 -37.89 4.29 8.25
C ASP A 516 -38.54 4.48 6.90
#